data_4186be32791b996bb6806cdc47bad401
#
_entry.id   4186be32791b996bb6806cdc47bad401
#
_cell.length_a   1.000
_cell.length_b   1.000
_cell.length_c   1.000
_cell.angle_alpha   90.00
_cell.angle_beta   90.00
_cell.angle_gamma   90.00
#
_symmetry.space_group_name_H-M   'P 1'
#
loop_
_entity.id
_entity.type
_entity.pdbx_description
1 polymer ?
#
loop_
_entity_poly.entity_id
_entity_poly.type
_entity_poly.pdbx_seq_one_letter_code
_entity_poly.pdbx_strand_id
1 'polypeptide(L)'
;EYRVATHKLRTRPVAVANAGASLGQGGSTFTLIFPDKRFIFPYVLVNSKGELARIMAEPKPYAGGSGWEYTLQLVNPAATAVLSGGFNAGDLWAQLYAPVGVDFSRGNASNWQAPGKVRNKITTVRKSYHMSGNAKDFVAEFTLPTKGGSSTKLWMDYEEYQHMLDFKEECEMYYWYGQKTYDANGNTFMKDENGQPVIVGPGLLE
;
A
#
# COMPACT_ATOMS: atom_id res chain seq x y z
N GLU A 1 6.96 -14.09 -10.36
CA GLU A 1 6.91 -13.01 -9.36
C GLU A 1 6.77 -11.67 -10.07
N TYR A 2 5.74 -10.89 -9.70
CA TYR A 2 5.49 -9.58 -10.26
C TYR A 2 5.84 -8.49 -9.22
N ARG A 3 6.58 -7.45 -9.63
CA ARG A 3 7.03 -6.38 -8.74
C ARG A 3 6.56 -5.03 -9.27
N VAL A 4 5.87 -4.26 -8.43
CA VAL A 4 5.47 -2.88 -8.73
C VAL A 4 6.19 -1.93 -7.78
N ALA A 5 6.80 -0.89 -8.33
CA ALA A 5 7.38 0.19 -7.54
C ALA A 5 6.29 1.23 -7.21
N THR A 6 6.09 1.51 -5.94
CA THR A 6 5.15 2.53 -5.47
C THR A 6 5.88 3.64 -4.72
N HIS A 7 5.39 4.88 -4.87
CA HIS A 7 5.90 6.00 -4.08
C HIS A 7 5.31 5.98 -2.67
N LYS A 8 6.14 6.19 -1.65
CA LYS A 8 5.67 6.35 -0.28
C LYS A 8 4.88 7.65 -0.14
N LEU A 9 3.82 7.63 0.67
CA LEU A 9 3.05 8.82 1.02
C LEU A 9 3.96 9.86 1.70
N ARG A 10 3.73 11.15 1.41
CA ARG A 10 4.48 12.27 2.00
C ARG A 10 4.04 12.59 3.43
N THR A 11 2.88 12.12 3.84
CA THR A 11 2.31 12.33 5.18
C THR A 11 2.79 11.27 6.16
N ARG A 12 2.93 11.67 7.43
CA ARG A 12 3.23 10.78 8.55
C ARG A 12 2.38 11.13 9.77
N PRO A 13 1.83 10.12 10.47
CA PRO A 13 1.16 10.33 11.73
C PRO A 13 2.17 10.63 12.85
N VAL A 14 1.75 11.43 13.82
CA VAL A 14 2.47 11.58 15.10
C VAL A 14 2.38 10.27 15.86
N ALA A 15 3.52 9.75 16.32
CA ALA A 15 3.59 8.46 17.02
C ALA A 15 3.20 8.57 18.51
N VAL A 16 3.64 9.65 19.16
CA VAL A 16 3.38 9.90 20.59
C VAL A 16 2.82 11.29 20.74
N ALA A 17 1.69 11.42 21.47
CA ALA A 17 1.07 12.70 21.75
C ALA A 17 2.00 13.57 22.60
N ASN A 18 2.05 14.87 22.29
CA ASN A 18 2.71 15.87 23.13
C ASN A 18 1.65 16.60 23.95
N ALA A 19 1.71 16.47 25.25
CA ALA A 19 0.75 17.07 26.18
C ALA A 19 1.11 18.52 26.61
N GLY A 20 2.05 19.17 25.93
CA GLY A 20 2.49 20.52 26.25
C GLY A 20 1.39 21.56 25.98
N ALA A 21 1.13 22.42 26.94
CA ALA A 21 0.32 23.60 26.71
C ALA A 21 1.13 24.66 25.95
N SER A 22 0.47 25.40 25.05
CA SER A 22 1.09 26.53 24.32
C SER A 22 2.34 26.16 23.48
N LEU A 23 2.31 25.03 22.80
CA LEU A 23 3.40 24.58 21.94
C LEU A 23 3.74 25.62 20.88
N GLY A 24 5.01 26.00 20.79
CA GLY A 24 5.52 26.94 19.81
C GLY A 24 5.24 28.41 20.09
N GLN A 25 4.68 28.77 21.26
CA GLN A 25 4.37 30.15 21.60
C GLN A 25 5.62 31.03 21.56
N GLY A 26 5.48 32.23 20.99
CA GLY A 26 6.55 33.20 20.88
C GLY A 26 7.77 32.74 20.10
N GLY A 27 7.60 31.79 19.19
CA GLY A 27 8.68 31.20 18.43
C GLY A 27 9.50 30.17 19.19
N SER A 28 9.00 29.67 20.34
CA SER A 28 9.65 28.60 21.08
C SER A 28 9.66 27.30 20.27
N THR A 29 10.69 26.48 20.47
CA THR A 29 10.76 25.17 19.86
C THR A 29 9.96 24.16 20.65
N PHE A 30 9.39 23.19 19.96
CA PHE A 30 8.67 22.04 20.54
C PHE A 30 9.08 20.76 19.84
N THR A 31 8.79 19.62 20.44
CA THR A 31 9.16 18.32 19.89
C THR A 31 7.93 17.52 19.50
N LEU A 32 8.01 16.83 18.35
CA LEU A 32 7.05 15.81 17.96
C LEU A 32 7.79 14.51 17.61
N ILE A 33 7.15 13.39 17.89
CA ILE A 33 7.71 12.07 17.64
C ILE A 33 6.97 11.43 16.48
N PHE A 34 7.71 11.02 15.45
CA PHE A 34 7.19 10.32 14.29
C PHE A 34 7.70 8.87 14.24
N PRO A 35 6.98 7.95 13.59
CA PRO A 35 7.35 6.54 13.58
C PRO A 35 8.62 6.24 12.77
N ASP A 36 8.98 7.11 11.81
CA ASP A 36 10.16 6.93 10.96
C ASP A 36 10.93 8.26 10.74
N LYS A 37 12.20 8.15 10.32
CA LYS A 37 13.03 9.30 9.91
C LYS A 37 12.70 9.69 8.48
N ARG A 38 11.50 10.20 8.25
CA ARG A 38 11.05 10.56 6.90
C ARG A 38 11.34 12.00 6.51
N PHE A 39 11.06 12.90 7.44
CA PHE A 39 11.27 14.33 7.22
C PHE A 39 12.75 14.71 7.41
N ILE A 40 13.24 15.64 6.63
CA ILE A 40 14.64 16.06 6.63
C ILE A 40 14.75 17.51 7.13
N PHE A 41 15.78 17.79 7.90
CA PHE A 41 16.18 19.17 8.22
C PHE A 41 16.66 19.89 6.97
N PRO A 42 16.29 21.17 6.74
CA PRO A 42 15.46 22.08 7.51
C PRO A 42 14.05 22.32 6.89
N TYR A 43 13.39 21.29 6.43
CA TYR A 43 12.08 21.40 5.77
C TYR A 43 11.00 21.97 6.67
N VAL A 44 10.02 22.63 6.04
CA VAL A 44 8.78 23.08 6.67
C VAL A 44 7.74 21.96 6.51
N LEU A 45 7.06 21.66 7.60
CA LEU A 45 5.97 20.71 7.68
C LEU A 45 4.64 21.47 7.82
N VAL A 46 3.56 20.85 7.38
CA VAL A 46 2.18 21.31 7.55
C VAL A 46 1.36 20.24 8.24
N ASN A 47 0.53 20.65 9.19
CA ASN A 47 -0.46 19.76 9.81
C ASN A 47 -1.82 19.80 9.09
N SER A 48 -2.76 18.99 9.55
CA SER A 48 -4.13 18.92 8.99
C SER A 48 -4.94 20.21 9.14
N LYS A 49 -4.52 21.10 10.03
CA LYS A 49 -5.15 22.43 10.23
C LYS A 49 -4.51 23.54 9.39
N GLY A 50 -3.49 23.23 8.59
CA GLY A 50 -2.79 24.20 7.78
C GLY A 50 -1.69 24.99 8.51
N GLU A 51 -1.38 24.64 9.76
CA GLU A 51 -0.31 25.30 10.51
C GLU A 51 1.04 24.81 10.04
N LEU A 52 2.01 25.74 9.93
CA LEU A 52 3.33 25.49 9.40
C LEU A 52 4.37 25.50 10.52
N ALA A 53 5.20 24.47 10.55
CA ALA A 53 6.33 24.37 11.46
C ALA A 53 7.60 23.95 10.74
N ARG A 54 8.72 24.61 11.02
CA ARG A 54 10.03 24.28 10.46
C ARG A 54 10.79 23.34 11.37
N ILE A 55 11.47 22.37 10.78
CA ILE A 55 12.41 21.50 11.49
C ILE A 55 13.67 22.31 11.79
N MET A 56 14.05 22.37 13.07
CA MET A 56 15.16 23.21 13.56
C MET A 56 16.46 22.44 13.77
N ALA A 57 16.39 21.11 13.89
CA ALA A 57 17.56 20.26 14.09
C ALA A 57 17.38 18.90 13.38
N GLU A 58 18.50 18.22 13.14
CA GLU A 58 18.45 16.84 12.66
C GLU A 58 17.66 15.94 13.61
N PRO A 59 16.73 15.11 13.07
CA PRO A 59 15.93 14.23 13.91
C PRO A 59 16.78 13.19 14.62
N LYS A 60 16.46 12.93 15.89
CA LYS A 60 17.15 11.99 16.76
C LYS A 60 16.28 10.77 17.06
N PRO A 61 16.86 9.59 17.32
CA PRO A 61 16.08 8.47 17.83
C PRO A 61 15.40 8.87 19.15
N TYR A 62 14.13 8.50 19.30
CA TYR A 62 13.38 8.78 20.52
C TYR A 62 13.82 7.87 21.67
N ALA A 63 14.28 8.47 22.76
CA ALA A 63 14.80 7.74 23.92
C ALA A 63 13.74 6.95 24.70
N GLY A 64 12.46 7.33 24.59
CA GLY A 64 11.35 6.70 25.30
C GLY A 64 10.68 5.52 24.58
N GLY A 65 11.20 5.08 23.43
CA GLY A 65 10.60 3.98 22.67
C GLY A 65 10.96 4.01 21.19
N SER A 66 10.10 3.41 20.36
CA SER A 66 10.27 3.42 18.91
C SER A 66 9.86 4.77 18.32
N GLY A 67 10.63 5.28 17.35
CA GLY A 67 10.33 6.52 16.64
C GLY A 67 11.51 7.48 16.58
N TRP A 68 11.24 8.65 16.01
CA TRP A 68 12.20 9.72 15.81
C TRP A 68 11.64 11.03 16.35
N GLU A 69 12.44 11.70 17.15
CA GLU A 69 12.14 13.00 17.76
C GLU A 69 12.55 14.12 16.81
N TYR A 70 11.62 15.01 16.51
CA TYR A 70 11.80 16.18 15.66
C TYR A 70 11.61 17.45 16.48
N THR A 71 12.61 18.32 16.48
CA THR A 71 12.51 19.66 17.06
C THR A 71 11.95 20.61 16.03
N LEU A 72 10.79 21.20 16.30
CA LEU A 72 10.03 22.05 15.40
C LEU A 72 9.88 23.46 15.98
N GLN A 73 9.71 24.43 15.10
CA GLN A 73 9.37 25.81 15.44
C GLN A 73 8.27 26.30 14.51
N LEU A 74 7.26 26.99 15.05
CA LEU A 74 6.20 27.58 14.21
C LEU A 74 6.78 28.63 13.27
N VAL A 75 6.30 28.64 12.05
CA VAL A 75 6.70 29.64 11.02
C VAL A 75 5.99 30.96 11.26
N ASN A 76 4.86 30.98 11.98
CA ASN A 76 4.11 32.19 12.30
C ASN A 76 4.92 33.08 13.28
N PRO A 77 5.26 34.33 12.90
CA PRO A 77 6.09 35.23 13.73
C PRO A 77 5.33 35.90 14.89
N ALA A 78 4.01 35.72 14.99
CA ALA A 78 3.23 36.36 16.05
C ALA A 78 3.60 35.81 17.43
N ALA A 79 3.88 36.67 18.39
CA ALA A 79 4.26 36.28 19.75
C ALA A 79 3.19 35.45 20.48
N THR A 80 1.94 35.55 20.04
CA THR A 80 0.80 34.81 20.61
C THR A 80 0.47 33.55 19.81
N ALA A 81 1.18 33.29 18.70
CA ALA A 81 0.93 32.10 17.89
C ALA A 81 1.29 30.83 18.68
N VAL A 82 0.36 29.92 18.75
CA VAL A 82 0.52 28.60 19.39
C VAL A 82 0.03 27.52 18.41
N LEU A 83 0.59 26.34 18.52
CA LEU A 83 0.12 25.19 17.78
C LEU A 83 -1.28 24.80 18.31
N SER A 84 -2.31 24.88 17.45
CA SER A 84 -3.71 24.61 17.84
C SER A 84 -4.12 23.16 17.61
N GLY A 85 -3.26 22.37 16.97
CA GLY A 85 -3.49 20.94 16.71
C GLY A 85 -2.30 20.27 16.04
N GLY A 86 -2.45 19.00 15.71
CA GLY A 86 -1.38 18.26 15.07
C GLY A 86 -0.38 17.63 16.04
N PHE A 87 -0.66 17.62 17.33
CA PHE A 87 0.21 17.10 18.38
C PHE A 87 -0.32 15.82 19.05
N ASN A 88 -1.52 15.37 18.69
CA ASN A 88 -2.06 14.10 19.18
C ASN A 88 -1.50 12.93 18.38
N ALA A 89 -1.45 11.75 19.01
CA ALA A 89 -1.10 10.53 18.29
C ALA A 89 -2.08 10.29 17.15
N GLY A 90 -1.56 10.01 15.95
CA GLY A 90 -2.36 9.85 14.73
C GLY A 90 -2.56 11.11 13.90
N ASP A 91 -2.31 12.32 14.46
CA ASP A 91 -2.40 13.57 13.69
C ASP A 91 -1.37 13.58 12.55
N LEU A 92 -1.81 13.94 11.35
CA LEU A 92 -1.01 13.87 10.14
C LEU A 92 -0.22 15.14 9.87
N TRP A 93 1.05 14.95 9.51
CA TRP A 93 1.92 16.00 9.02
C TRP A 93 2.47 15.66 7.64
N ALA A 94 2.63 16.67 6.81
CA ALA A 94 3.20 16.55 5.46
C ALA A 94 4.38 17.49 5.28
N GLN A 95 5.40 17.05 4.53
CA GLN A 95 6.54 17.87 4.18
C GLN A 95 6.20 18.78 2.98
N LEU A 96 6.52 20.07 3.08
CA LEU A 96 6.30 21.06 2.04
C LEU A 96 7.60 21.47 1.35
N TYR A 97 8.23 22.54 1.81
CA TYR A 97 9.39 23.19 1.21
C TYR A 97 10.48 23.43 2.26
N ALA A 98 11.68 23.74 1.79
CA ALA A 98 12.81 24.03 2.67
C ALA A 98 13.37 25.42 2.33
N PRO A 99 13.10 26.44 3.15
CA PRO A 99 13.64 27.76 2.95
C PRO A 99 15.16 27.76 3.24
N VAL A 100 15.90 28.50 2.46
CA VAL A 100 17.36 28.71 2.62
C VAL A 100 17.64 30.17 2.96
N GLY A 101 18.78 30.43 3.59
CA GLY A 101 19.24 31.78 3.85
C GLY A 101 19.54 32.54 2.54
N VAL A 102 19.42 33.88 2.60
CA VAL A 102 19.58 34.75 1.41
C VAL A 102 21.03 34.71 0.89
N ASP A 103 22.00 34.71 1.81
CA ASP A 103 23.42 34.81 1.45
C ASP A 103 24.19 33.52 1.80
N PHE A 104 25.11 33.13 0.91
CA PHE A 104 26.06 32.02 1.07
C PHE A 104 25.46 30.64 1.39
N SER A 105 24.18 30.45 1.11
CA SER A 105 23.52 29.16 1.31
C SER A 105 23.84 28.20 0.16
N ARG A 106 24.31 27.00 0.50
CA ARG A 106 24.53 25.92 -0.50
C ARG A 106 23.23 25.23 -0.95
N GLY A 107 22.09 25.64 -0.40
CA GLY A 107 20.83 24.93 -0.60
C GLY A 107 20.69 23.74 0.33
N ASN A 108 19.56 23.05 0.22
CA ASN A 108 19.22 21.93 1.09
C ASN A 108 19.59 20.60 0.41
N ALA A 109 19.90 19.59 1.22
CA ALA A 109 20.13 18.24 0.72
C ALA A 109 18.87 17.66 0.07
N SER A 110 19.05 16.92 -1.01
CA SER A 110 17.94 16.21 -1.67
C SER A 110 17.41 15.08 -0.81
N ASN A 111 16.09 14.97 -0.73
CA ASN A 111 15.42 13.85 -0.06
C ASN A 111 15.21 12.70 -1.06
N TRP A 112 16.09 11.72 -1.03
CA TRP A 112 15.97 10.52 -1.85
C TRP A 112 15.14 9.47 -1.13
N GLN A 113 14.04 9.06 -1.75
CA GLN A 113 13.18 8.01 -1.23
C GLN A 113 13.24 6.79 -2.13
N ALA A 114 13.56 5.65 -1.54
CA ALA A 114 13.43 4.39 -2.26
C ALA A 114 11.95 4.10 -2.54
N PRO A 115 11.59 3.72 -3.77
CA PRO A 115 10.22 3.30 -4.09
C PRO A 115 9.81 2.08 -3.26
N GLY A 116 8.55 2.04 -2.84
CA GLY A 116 7.97 0.84 -2.24
C GLY A 116 7.91 -0.28 -3.28
N LYS A 117 8.03 -1.53 -2.83
CA LYS A 117 7.91 -2.71 -3.68
C LYS A 117 6.70 -3.51 -3.25
N VAL A 118 5.83 -3.82 -4.19
CA VAL A 118 4.75 -4.78 -4.03
C VAL A 118 5.12 -6.03 -4.80
N ARG A 119 5.00 -7.18 -4.19
CA ARG A 119 5.26 -8.48 -4.81
C ARG A 119 3.95 -9.23 -4.93
N ASN A 120 3.69 -9.72 -6.13
CA ASN A 120 2.64 -10.69 -6.36
C ASN A 120 3.24 -11.93 -7.03
N LYS A 121 2.61 -13.08 -6.85
CA LYS A 121 2.99 -14.34 -7.48
C LYS A 121 1.86 -14.83 -8.37
N ILE A 122 2.21 -15.49 -9.46
CA ILE A 122 1.26 -16.09 -10.38
C ILE A 122 0.73 -17.37 -9.73
N THR A 123 -0.60 -17.49 -9.70
CA THR A 123 -1.29 -18.70 -9.28
C THR A 123 -1.49 -19.62 -10.48
N THR A 124 -1.29 -20.91 -10.27
CA THR A 124 -1.59 -21.93 -11.28
C THR A 124 -2.84 -22.67 -10.86
N VAL A 125 -3.89 -22.58 -11.68
CA VAL A 125 -5.13 -23.35 -11.53
C VAL A 125 -5.13 -24.45 -12.58
N ARG A 126 -5.38 -25.68 -12.17
CA ARG A 126 -5.47 -26.84 -13.06
C ARG A 126 -6.66 -27.68 -12.66
N LYS A 127 -7.40 -28.15 -13.64
CA LYS A 127 -8.49 -29.10 -13.45
C LYS A 127 -8.30 -30.26 -14.44
N SER A 128 -8.34 -31.49 -13.97
CA SER A 128 -8.28 -32.67 -14.83
C SER A 128 -9.68 -33.06 -15.26
N TYR A 129 -9.82 -33.44 -16.51
CA TYR A 129 -11.07 -33.95 -17.10
C TYR A 129 -10.89 -35.44 -17.45
N HIS A 130 -11.77 -36.26 -16.94
CA HIS A 130 -11.84 -37.70 -17.27
C HIS A 130 -13.23 -38.04 -17.72
N MET A 131 -13.36 -38.57 -18.91
CA MET A 131 -14.64 -39.00 -19.48
C MET A 131 -14.66 -40.52 -19.68
N SER A 132 -15.74 -41.17 -19.27
CA SER A 132 -15.95 -42.59 -19.53
C SER A 132 -16.24 -42.82 -21.01
N GLY A 133 -15.88 -43.99 -21.54
CA GLY A 133 -16.12 -44.33 -22.96
C GLY A 133 -17.60 -44.23 -23.38
N ASN A 134 -18.51 -44.50 -22.45
CA ASN A 134 -19.96 -44.42 -22.74
C ASN A 134 -20.47 -42.97 -22.77
N ALA A 135 -19.82 -42.04 -22.09
CA ALA A 135 -20.21 -40.63 -22.06
C ALA A 135 -19.82 -39.89 -23.37
N LYS A 136 -18.89 -40.43 -24.15
CA LYS A 136 -18.46 -39.84 -25.42
C LYS A 136 -19.54 -39.78 -26.50
N ASP A 137 -20.58 -40.60 -26.34
CA ASP A 137 -21.69 -40.65 -27.31
C ASP A 137 -22.73 -39.54 -27.06
N PHE A 138 -22.67 -38.82 -25.95
CA PHE A 138 -23.55 -37.70 -25.63
C PHE A 138 -23.00 -36.39 -26.19
N VAL A 139 -23.57 -35.91 -27.30
CA VAL A 139 -23.18 -34.66 -27.91
C VAL A 139 -24.24 -33.58 -27.69
N ALA A 140 -23.86 -32.43 -27.24
CA ALA A 140 -24.76 -31.29 -27.10
C ALA A 140 -24.56 -30.28 -28.23
N GLU A 141 -25.68 -29.75 -28.76
CA GLU A 141 -25.66 -28.68 -29.74
C GLU A 141 -25.83 -27.32 -29.06
N PHE A 142 -24.86 -26.43 -29.22
CA PHE A 142 -24.92 -25.07 -28.69
C PHE A 142 -25.11 -24.05 -29.80
N THR A 143 -26.00 -23.10 -29.56
CA THR A 143 -26.22 -21.99 -30.45
C THR A 143 -25.62 -20.73 -29.83
N LEU A 144 -24.56 -20.21 -30.42
CA LEU A 144 -23.96 -18.95 -29.96
C LEU A 144 -24.54 -17.79 -30.73
N PRO A 145 -25.15 -16.79 -30.06
CA PRO A 145 -25.57 -15.56 -30.72
C PRO A 145 -24.34 -14.74 -31.12
N THR A 146 -24.20 -14.49 -32.40
CA THR A 146 -23.14 -13.63 -32.93
C THR A 146 -23.62 -12.19 -33.03
N LYS A 147 -22.74 -11.21 -32.81
CA LYS A 147 -23.02 -9.77 -32.77
C LYS A 147 -23.72 -9.20 -34.04
N GLY A 148 -23.92 -9.98 -35.07
CA GLY A 148 -24.61 -9.60 -36.31
C GLY A 148 -25.99 -10.26 -36.50
N GLY A 149 -26.57 -10.90 -35.48
CA GLY A 149 -27.88 -11.55 -35.58
C GLY A 149 -27.86 -12.94 -36.20
N SER A 150 -26.71 -13.45 -36.63
CA SER A 150 -26.53 -14.84 -37.04
C SER A 150 -26.19 -15.71 -35.85
N SER A 151 -26.67 -16.96 -35.84
CA SER A 151 -26.30 -17.92 -34.80
C SER A 151 -25.37 -18.97 -35.40
N THR A 152 -24.30 -19.29 -34.67
CA THR A 152 -23.39 -20.38 -35.06
C THR A 152 -23.66 -21.59 -34.16
N LYS A 153 -23.91 -22.73 -34.79
CA LYS A 153 -24.09 -24.00 -34.09
C LYS A 153 -22.75 -24.66 -33.86
N LEU A 154 -22.48 -25.00 -32.60
CA LEU A 154 -21.29 -25.74 -32.20
C LEU A 154 -21.71 -27.07 -31.57
N TRP A 155 -20.99 -28.13 -31.94
CA TRP A 155 -21.14 -29.45 -31.38
C TRP A 155 -19.99 -29.68 -30.39
N MET A 156 -20.30 -30.04 -29.16
CA MET A 156 -19.34 -30.31 -28.11
C MET A 156 -19.90 -31.40 -27.20
N ASP A 157 -19.04 -32.22 -26.64
CA ASP A 157 -19.46 -33.17 -25.62
C ASP A 157 -20.04 -32.41 -24.41
N TYR A 158 -21.21 -32.83 -23.94
CA TYR A 158 -21.94 -32.14 -22.91
C TYR A 158 -21.12 -32.05 -21.60
N GLU A 159 -20.45 -33.12 -21.23
CA GLU A 159 -19.60 -33.18 -20.04
C GLU A 159 -18.38 -32.26 -20.16
N GLU A 160 -17.77 -32.18 -21.32
CA GLU A 160 -16.67 -31.25 -21.60
C GLU A 160 -17.12 -29.79 -21.43
N TYR A 161 -18.31 -29.48 -21.94
CA TYR A 161 -18.89 -28.15 -21.81
C TYR A 161 -19.15 -27.80 -20.33
N GLN A 162 -19.75 -28.70 -19.53
CA GLN A 162 -19.97 -28.50 -18.10
C GLN A 162 -18.65 -28.31 -17.37
N HIS A 163 -17.66 -29.15 -17.63
CA HIS A 163 -16.34 -29.04 -17.04
C HIS A 163 -15.67 -27.68 -17.35
N MET A 164 -15.82 -27.18 -18.56
CA MET A 164 -15.30 -25.87 -18.96
C MET A 164 -16.02 -24.72 -18.22
N LEU A 165 -17.34 -24.82 -18.01
CA LEU A 165 -18.10 -23.83 -17.24
C LEU A 165 -17.66 -23.82 -15.77
N ASP A 166 -17.59 -24.99 -15.14
CA ASP A 166 -17.12 -25.13 -13.76
C ASP A 166 -15.70 -24.60 -13.58
N PHE A 167 -14.81 -24.86 -14.52
CA PHE A 167 -13.45 -24.32 -14.46
C PHE A 167 -13.42 -22.79 -14.55
N LYS A 168 -14.26 -22.19 -15.40
CA LYS A 168 -14.38 -20.72 -15.49
C LYS A 168 -14.93 -20.13 -14.21
N GLU A 169 -15.94 -20.73 -13.61
CA GLU A 169 -16.51 -20.30 -12.34
C GLU A 169 -15.49 -20.37 -11.20
N GLU A 170 -14.73 -21.45 -11.10
CA GLU A 170 -13.63 -21.58 -10.13
C GLU A 170 -12.56 -20.49 -10.32
N CYS A 171 -12.22 -20.18 -11.58
CA CYS A 171 -11.29 -19.09 -11.88
C CYS A 171 -11.84 -17.71 -11.47
N GLU A 172 -13.13 -17.45 -11.71
CA GLU A 172 -13.78 -16.20 -11.30
C GLU A 172 -13.82 -16.08 -9.77
N MET A 173 -14.16 -17.14 -9.06
CA MET A 173 -14.12 -17.18 -7.59
C MET A 173 -12.71 -16.88 -7.06
N TYR A 174 -11.70 -17.44 -7.71
CA TYR A 174 -10.31 -17.13 -7.36
C TYR A 174 -9.97 -15.65 -7.62
N TYR A 175 -10.40 -15.06 -8.72
CA TYR A 175 -10.12 -13.64 -9.02
C TYR A 175 -10.72 -12.69 -7.98
N TRP A 176 -11.89 -13.04 -7.44
CA TRP A 176 -12.53 -12.23 -6.41
C TRP A 176 -11.99 -12.49 -5.01
N TYR A 177 -11.88 -13.75 -4.59
CA TYR A 177 -11.69 -14.18 -3.22
C TYR A 177 -10.33 -14.82 -2.94
N GLY A 178 -9.44 -14.88 -3.91
CA GLY A 178 -8.11 -15.45 -3.71
C GLY A 178 -7.38 -14.80 -2.56
N GLN A 179 -6.87 -15.59 -1.62
CA GLN A 179 -6.08 -15.11 -0.50
C GLN A 179 -4.61 -15.49 -0.68
N LYS A 180 -3.76 -14.57 -0.32
CA LYS A 180 -2.32 -14.75 -0.38
C LYS A 180 -1.85 -15.85 0.57
N THR A 181 -1.22 -16.90 0.04
CA THR A 181 -0.74 -18.05 0.83
C THR A 181 0.73 -17.99 1.20
N TYR A 182 1.45 -16.93 0.87
CA TYR A 182 2.90 -16.80 1.07
C TYR A 182 3.26 -15.56 1.89
N ASP A 183 4.36 -15.65 2.63
CA ASP A 183 4.93 -14.57 3.45
C ASP A 183 5.72 -13.54 2.60
N ALA A 184 6.31 -12.53 3.26
CA ALA A 184 7.15 -11.50 2.62
C ALA A 184 8.40 -12.08 1.92
N ASN A 185 8.87 -13.25 2.34
CA ASN A 185 10.02 -13.95 1.76
C ASN A 185 9.60 -14.88 0.61
N GLY A 186 8.30 -15.08 0.42
CA GLY A 186 7.75 -15.94 -0.62
C GLY A 186 7.58 -17.40 -0.20
N ASN A 187 7.71 -17.72 1.09
CA ASN A 187 7.50 -19.04 1.63
C ASN A 187 6.01 -19.29 1.91
N THR A 188 5.55 -20.52 1.71
CA THR A 188 4.20 -20.97 2.06
C THR A 188 4.27 -22.23 2.89
N PHE A 189 3.37 -22.35 3.85
CA PHE A 189 3.16 -23.59 4.60
C PHE A 189 2.15 -24.52 3.93
N MET A 190 1.36 -24.01 2.97
CA MET A 190 0.38 -24.81 2.23
C MET A 190 1.09 -25.68 1.19
N LYS A 191 0.82 -26.97 1.20
CA LYS A 191 1.39 -27.96 0.27
C LYS A 191 0.29 -28.80 -0.35
N ASP A 192 0.50 -29.24 -1.58
CA ASP A 192 -0.35 -30.21 -2.26
C ASP A 192 -0.09 -31.67 -1.77
N GLU A 193 -0.82 -32.60 -2.34
CA GLU A 193 -0.69 -34.06 -2.04
C GLU A 193 0.72 -34.61 -2.33
N ASN A 194 1.47 -33.97 -3.22
CA ASN A 194 2.85 -34.34 -3.58
C ASN A 194 3.91 -33.57 -2.79
N GLY A 195 3.47 -32.77 -1.78
CA GLY A 195 4.38 -31.96 -0.97
C GLY A 195 4.89 -30.70 -1.64
N GLN A 196 4.37 -30.33 -2.82
CA GLN A 196 4.75 -29.11 -3.53
C GLN A 196 4.07 -27.87 -2.92
N PRO A 197 4.75 -26.73 -2.86
CA PRO A 197 4.18 -25.52 -2.28
C PRO A 197 3.01 -24.99 -3.14
N VAL A 198 1.85 -24.82 -2.51
CA VAL A 198 0.69 -24.19 -3.14
C VAL A 198 0.77 -22.68 -2.97
N ILE A 199 1.01 -21.99 -4.08
CA ILE A 199 1.17 -20.54 -4.11
C ILE A 199 -0.06 -19.91 -4.76
N VAL A 200 -0.79 -19.14 -3.97
CA VAL A 200 -1.95 -18.35 -4.40
C VAL A 200 -1.62 -16.88 -4.24
N GLY A 201 -1.86 -16.09 -5.28
CA GLY A 201 -1.76 -14.64 -5.22
C GLY A 201 -3.03 -14.02 -4.64
N PRO A 202 -2.99 -12.73 -4.24
CA PRO A 202 -4.17 -12.02 -3.77
C PRO A 202 -5.21 -11.86 -4.88
N GLY A 203 -6.48 -12.02 -4.53
CA GLY A 203 -7.62 -11.67 -5.36
C GLY A 203 -7.95 -10.18 -5.27
N LEU A 204 -9.09 -9.80 -5.86
CA LEU A 204 -9.50 -8.39 -5.95
C LEU A 204 -9.98 -7.83 -4.59
N LEU A 205 -10.49 -8.69 -3.70
CA LEU A 205 -11.04 -8.30 -2.40
C LEU A 205 -10.03 -8.38 -1.24
N GLU A 206 -8.80 -8.83 -1.45
CA GLU A 206 -7.71 -8.79 -0.48
C GLU A 206 -6.90 -7.48 -0.65
#